data_879a548a0a866a4012f93fd8e486dd6a
#
_entry.id   879a548a0a866a4012f93fd8e486dd6a
#
_cell.length_a   1.000
_cell.length_b   1.000
_cell.length_c   1.000
_cell.angle_alpha   90.00
_cell.angle_beta   90.00
_cell.angle_gamma   90.00
#
_symmetry.space_group_name_H-M   'P 1'
#
loop_
_entity.id
_entity.type
_entity.pdbx_description
1 polymer ?
#
loop_
_entity_poly.entity_id
_entity_poly.type
_entity_poly.pdbx_seq_one_letter_code
_entity_poly.pdbx_strand_id
1 'polypeptide(L)'
;MISNFNVIVLVLATISLFLYGLRSFSDEIRHLNADKLRERLSMLSSNRIKGFLLGAIFTGVLQSSSAVTSITVALVDAGVLKFTQSLAVMLGSNVGTTTTAWLVTFKLNNIGPYFILLGTLISAMPIKAHLYGKTIFYFGFILFSLDLINDVLYNMRGNENFIYWITYDKPLIMNILIGMIATILVQSSSLVSGLIVLLSSQGLLDIHEGVAIIVGCNLGTTSTALISAIRMNQFAKRSAIANFLFNAVGLLIFIPLIPSLAQIVQNLDQRMEYQVAYAHLFFNLATALLFIPFINRLSRWLEPKNNLVPTSSSEQV
;
A
#
# COMPACT_ATOMS: atom_id res chain seq x y z
N MET A 1 1.42 -38.13 -10.40
CA MET A 1 1.05 -37.39 -9.19
C MET A 1 2.17 -36.42 -8.83
N ILE A 2 1.93 -35.15 -8.94
CA ILE A 2 2.87 -34.13 -8.42
C ILE A 2 2.82 -34.29 -6.90
N SER A 3 3.95 -34.47 -6.21
CA SER A 3 3.94 -34.60 -4.74
C SER A 3 3.43 -33.32 -4.11
N ASN A 4 2.76 -33.40 -2.95
CA ASN A 4 2.25 -32.22 -2.21
C ASN A 4 3.34 -31.17 -1.99
N PHE A 5 4.60 -31.59 -1.84
CA PHE A 5 5.76 -30.71 -1.73
C PHE A 5 5.98 -29.87 -3.00
N ASN A 6 5.95 -30.49 -4.18
CA ASN A 6 6.15 -29.78 -5.46
C ASN A 6 5.04 -28.75 -5.72
N VAL A 7 3.84 -29.03 -5.27
CA VAL A 7 2.70 -28.11 -5.41
C VAL A 7 2.88 -26.88 -4.53
N ILE A 8 3.28 -27.07 -3.27
CA ILE A 8 3.57 -25.95 -2.34
C ILE A 8 4.70 -25.08 -2.92
N VAL A 9 5.77 -25.72 -3.42
CA VAL A 9 6.90 -25.00 -4.06
C VAL A 9 6.40 -24.18 -5.27
N LEU A 10 5.50 -24.74 -6.09
CA LEU A 10 4.98 -24.06 -7.26
C LEU A 10 4.09 -22.85 -6.87
N VAL A 11 3.23 -22.99 -5.85
CA VAL A 11 2.46 -21.86 -5.29
C VAL A 11 3.38 -20.76 -4.78
N LEU A 12 4.36 -21.10 -3.96
CA LEU A 12 5.30 -20.12 -3.42
C LEU A 12 6.12 -19.46 -4.53
N ALA A 13 6.52 -20.20 -5.55
CA ALA A 13 7.24 -19.66 -6.70
C ALA A 13 6.39 -18.67 -7.51
N THR A 14 5.14 -19.02 -7.83
CA THR A 14 4.25 -18.13 -8.59
C THR A 14 3.86 -16.87 -7.80
N ILE A 15 3.59 -17.00 -6.49
CA ILE A 15 3.40 -15.85 -5.60
C ILE A 15 4.66 -14.97 -5.57
N SER A 16 5.85 -15.58 -5.49
CA SER A 16 7.12 -14.83 -5.50
C SER A 16 7.32 -14.07 -6.81
N LEU A 17 6.95 -14.65 -7.96
CA LEU A 17 6.99 -13.97 -9.25
C LEU A 17 6.05 -12.76 -9.27
N PHE A 18 4.81 -12.91 -8.79
CA PHE A 18 3.85 -11.82 -8.67
C PHE A 18 4.38 -10.68 -7.79
N LEU A 19 4.87 -11.02 -6.59
CA LEU A 19 5.43 -10.03 -5.65
C LEU A 19 6.65 -9.32 -6.25
N TYR A 20 7.52 -10.06 -6.94
CA TYR A 20 8.66 -9.49 -7.65
C TYR A 20 8.22 -8.53 -8.77
N GLY A 21 7.26 -8.95 -9.60
CA GLY A 21 6.71 -8.12 -10.67
C GLY A 21 6.13 -6.80 -10.13
N LEU A 22 5.29 -6.88 -9.09
CA LEU A 22 4.65 -5.73 -8.49
C LEU A 22 5.68 -4.78 -7.84
N ARG A 23 6.69 -5.32 -7.16
CA ARG A 23 7.79 -4.53 -6.59
C ARG A 23 8.59 -3.83 -7.68
N SER A 24 9.00 -4.56 -8.72
CA SER A 24 9.80 -4.02 -9.82
C SER A 24 9.02 -2.96 -10.61
N PHE A 25 7.72 -3.16 -10.82
CA PHE A 25 6.84 -2.17 -11.41
C PHE A 25 6.81 -0.87 -10.59
N SER A 26 6.61 -0.99 -9.28
CA SER A 26 6.63 0.15 -8.36
C SER A 26 7.98 0.87 -8.38
N ASP A 27 9.10 0.13 -8.37
CA ASP A 27 10.44 0.70 -8.39
C ASP A 27 10.72 1.46 -9.70
N GLU A 28 10.33 0.93 -10.87
CA GLU A 28 10.49 1.63 -12.16
C GLU A 28 9.67 2.93 -12.21
N ILE A 29 8.39 2.89 -11.78
CA ILE A 29 7.56 4.10 -11.74
C ILE A 29 8.13 5.12 -10.75
N ARG A 30 8.66 4.68 -9.61
CA ARG A 30 9.29 5.54 -8.62
C ARG A 30 10.53 6.22 -9.18
N HIS A 31 11.40 5.49 -9.87
CA HIS A 31 12.58 6.07 -10.52
C HIS A 31 12.21 7.18 -11.51
N LEU A 32 11.14 7.01 -12.26
CA LEU A 32 10.68 7.99 -13.24
C LEU A 32 10.05 9.24 -12.62
N ASN A 33 9.54 9.17 -11.39
CA ASN A 33 8.68 10.21 -10.83
C ASN A 33 9.10 10.73 -9.44
N ALA A 34 10.16 10.21 -8.81
CA ALA A 34 10.55 10.59 -7.45
C ALA A 34 10.90 12.09 -7.34
N ASP A 35 11.58 12.66 -8.33
CA ASP A 35 11.95 14.07 -8.33
C ASP A 35 10.71 14.98 -8.47
N LYS A 36 9.74 14.58 -9.31
CA LYS A 36 8.46 15.28 -9.43
C LYS A 36 7.68 15.25 -8.12
N LEU A 37 7.72 14.12 -7.39
CA LEU A 37 7.08 14.04 -6.08
C LEU A 37 7.73 15.03 -5.10
N ARG A 38 9.06 15.03 -5.00
CA ARG A 38 9.79 15.95 -4.12
C ARG A 38 9.50 17.41 -4.46
N GLU A 39 9.55 17.77 -5.73
CA GLU A 39 9.25 19.11 -6.23
C GLU A 39 7.81 19.52 -5.86
N ARG A 40 6.81 18.69 -6.15
CA ARG A 40 5.42 19.01 -5.86
C ARG A 40 5.12 19.10 -4.35
N LEU A 41 5.74 18.24 -3.55
CA LEU A 41 5.60 18.32 -2.10
C LEU A 41 6.29 19.57 -1.53
N SER A 42 7.44 19.98 -2.07
CA SER A 42 8.13 21.20 -1.62
C SER A 42 7.34 22.49 -1.93
N MET A 43 6.56 22.50 -3.00
CA MET A 43 5.67 23.60 -3.37
C MET A 43 4.32 23.58 -2.64
N LEU A 44 4.11 22.59 -1.76
CA LEU A 44 2.82 22.40 -1.11
C LEU A 44 2.49 23.58 -0.18
N SER A 45 1.40 24.27 -0.48
CA SER A 45 0.83 25.29 0.40
C SER A 45 0.23 24.64 1.67
N SER A 46 -0.11 25.45 2.67
CA SER A 46 -0.76 24.99 3.91
C SER A 46 -2.15 24.36 3.72
N ASN A 47 -2.63 24.23 2.49
CA ASN A 47 -3.93 23.63 2.18
C ASN A 47 -3.91 22.11 2.37
N ARG A 48 -4.65 21.62 3.37
CA ARG A 48 -4.76 20.21 3.74
C ARG A 48 -5.32 19.33 2.62
N ILE A 49 -6.32 19.86 1.87
CA ILE A 49 -6.94 19.12 0.77
C ILE A 49 -5.92 18.88 -0.36
N LYS A 50 -5.11 19.88 -0.70
CA LYS A 50 -4.04 19.71 -1.69
C LYS A 50 -3.01 18.69 -1.23
N GLY A 51 -2.60 18.72 0.05
CA GLY A 51 -1.70 17.73 0.63
C GLY A 51 -2.26 16.32 0.55
N PHE A 52 -3.50 16.14 0.95
CA PHE A 52 -4.20 14.86 0.86
C PHE A 52 -4.28 14.34 -0.59
N LEU A 53 -4.72 15.18 -1.53
CA LEU A 53 -4.81 14.78 -2.93
C LEU A 53 -3.45 14.43 -3.53
N LEU A 54 -2.40 15.21 -3.23
CA LEU A 54 -1.03 14.89 -3.67
C LEU A 54 -0.57 13.53 -3.09
N GLY A 55 -0.78 13.29 -1.80
CA GLY A 55 -0.47 12.00 -1.18
C GLY A 55 -1.20 10.85 -1.85
N ALA A 56 -2.50 10.99 -2.12
CA ALA A 56 -3.30 9.96 -2.77
C ALA A 56 -2.85 9.71 -4.22
N ILE A 57 -2.70 10.76 -5.02
CA ILE A 57 -2.32 10.65 -6.43
C ILE A 57 -0.91 10.04 -6.57
N PHE A 58 0.06 10.58 -5.83
CA PHE A 58 1.43 10.07 -5.93
C PHE A 58 1.55 8.63 -5.44
N THR A 59 0.85 8.25 -4.37
CA THR A 59 0.84 6.85 -3.92
C THR A 59 0.18 5.95 -4.94
N GLY A 60 -0.95 6.36 -5.52
CA GLY A 60 -1.61 5.62 -6.59
C GLY A 60 -0.73 5.44 -7.83
N VAL A 61 -0.01 6.48 -8.24
CA VAL A 61 0.92 6.43 -9.38
C VAL A 61 2.16 5.62 -9.06
N LEU A 62 2.81 5.90 -7.92
CA LEU A 62 4.05 5.23 -7.52
C LEU A 62 3.83 3.81 -7.02
N GLN A 63 2.58 3.42 -6.76
CA GLN A 63 2.21 2.11 -6.19
C GLN A 63 2.97 1.80 -4.88
N SER A 64 3.34 2.84 -4.11
CA SER A 64 4.15 2.71 -2.91
C SER A 64 3.86 3.82 -1.89
N SER A 65 3.00 3.55 -0.93
CA SER A 65 2.76 4.44 0.22
C SER A 65 4.00 4.56 1.12
N SER A 66 4.77 3.49 1.25
CA SER A 66 6.03 3.50 2.01
C SER A 66 7.03 4.51 1.43
N ALA A 67 7.16 4.59 0.10
CA ALA A 67 8.01 5.57 -0.55
C ALA A 67 7.50 6.99 -0.32
N VAL A 68 6.20 7.24 -0.52
CA VAL A 68 5.60 8.58 -0.33
C VAL A 68 5.73 9.04 1.11
N THR A 69 5.42 8.18 2.09
CA THR A 69 5.54 8.54 3.52
C THR A 69 6.99 8.75 3.96
N SER A 70 7.93 7.91 3.50
CA SER A 70 9.36 8.09 3.81
C SER A 70 9.92 9.39 3.20
N ILE A 71 9.59 9.72 1.96
CA ILE A 71 9.97 11.00 1.34
C ILE A 71 9.33 12.17 2.09
N THR A 72 8.06 12.05 2.49
CA THR A 72 7.36 13.07 3.28
C THR A 72 8.06 13.33 4.61
N VAL A 73 8.44 12.27 5.33
CA VAL A 73 9.18 12.37 6.59
C VAL A 73 10.55 13.01 6.38
N ALA A 74 11.28 12.63 5.32
CA ALA A 74 12.58 13.22 4.97
C ALA A 74 12.47 14.71 4.62
N LEU A 75 11.41 15.14 3.93
CA LEU A 75 11.18 16.56 3.63
C LEU A 75 10.82 17.37 4.90
N VAL A 76 10.17 16.74 5.88
CA VAL A 76 9.94 17.36 7.20
C VAL A 76 11.26 17.48 7.96
N ASP A 77 12.12 16.45 7.90
CA ASP A 77 13.45 16.47 8.51
C ASP A 77 14.34 17.58 7.94
N ALA A 78 14.29 17.76 6.63
CA ALA A 78 15.01 18.83 5.92
C ALA A 78 14.38 20.23 6.10
N GLY A 79 13.27 20.36 6.84
CA GLY A 79 12.57 21.65 7.01
C GLY A 79 11.84 22.18 5.76
N VAL A 80 11.78 21.40 4.68
CA VAL A 80 11.14 21.75 3.42
C VAL A 80 9.61 21.64 3.53
N LEU A 81 9.13 20.65 4.26
CA LEU A 81 7.71 20.41 4.47
C LEU A 81 7.35 20.63 5.95
N LYS A 82 6.27 21.38 6.20
CA LYS A 82 5.79 21.59 7.58
C LYS A 82 5.17 20.31 8.12
N PHE A 83 5.31 20.08 9.43
CA PHE A 83 4.71 18.95 10.14
C PHE A 83 3.21 18.78 9.83
N THR A 84 2.42 19.87 9.92
CA THR A 84 0.97 19.85 9.63
C THR A 84 0.65 19.41 8.19
N GLN A 85 1.51 19.77 7.23
CA GLN A 85 1.34 19.40 5.83
C GLN A 85 1.60 17.90 5.62
N SER A 86 2.62 17.36 6.33
CA SER A 86 2.93 15.93 6.24
C SER A 86 1.77 15.04 6.68
N LEU A 87 1.00 15.45 7.68
CA LEU A 87 -0.16 14.69 8.16
C LEU A 87 -1.22 14.52 7.06
N ALA A 88 -1.50 15.57 6.30
CA ALA A 88 -2.44 15.49 5.19
C ALA A 88 -1.94 14.59 4.05
N VAL A 89 -0.64 14.69 3.71
CA VAL A 89 -0.03 13.84 2.67
C VAL A 89 -0.10 12.36 3.09
N MET A 90 0.18 12.05 4.35
CA MET A 90 0.15 10.67 4.87
C MET A 90 -1.26 10.07 4.84
N LEU A 91 -2.28 10.83 5.23
CA LEU A 91 -3.68 10.38 5.12
C LEU A 91 -4.07 10.13 3.65
N GLY A 92 -3.66 11.00 2.74
CA GLY A 92 -3.85 10.79 1.31
C GLY A 92 -3.11 9.57 0.79
N SER A 93 -1.87 9.38 1.23
CA SER A 93 -1.06 8.22 0.85
C SER A 93 -1.72 6.89 1.22
N ASN A 94 -2.37 6.81 2.40
CA ASN A 94 -3.11 5.62 2.80
C ASN A 94 -4.27 5.32 1.84
N VAL A 95 -5.02 6.35 1.42
CA VAL A 95 -6.09 6.18 0.41
C VAL A 95 -5.49 5.77 -0.94
N GLY A 96 -4.39 6.39 -1.36
CA GLY A 96 -3.70 6.06 -2.62
C GLY A 96 -3.22 4.61 -2.70
N THR A 97 -2.91 3.96 -1.57
CA THR A 97 -2.52 2.54 -1.52
C THR A 97 -3.60 1.61 -2.06
N THR A 98 -4.86 2.02 -1.96
CA THR A 98 -5.99 1.19 -2.40
C THR A 98 -6.01 0.95 -3.91
N THR A 99 -5.35 1.81 -4.70
CA THR A 99 -5.28 1.64 -6.17
C THR A 99 -4.62 0.33 -6.58
N THR A 100 -3.70 -0.22 -5.76
CA THR A 100 -3.10 -1.53 -6.04
C THR A 100 -4.13 -2.65 -5.96
N ALA A 101 -5.02 -2.62 -4.97
CA ALA A 101 -6.12 -3.59 -4.88
C ALA A 101 -6.97 -3.57 -6.15
N TRP A 102 -7.34 -2.37 -6.63
CA TRP A 102 -8.07 -2.20 -7.88
C TRP A 102 -7.31 -2.69 -9.11
N LEU A 103 -5.99 -2.46 -9.17
CA LEU A 103 -5.16 -2.93 -10.27
C LEU A 103 -5.21 -4.46 -10.40
N VAL A 104 -5.23 -5.18 -9.28
CA VAL A 104 -5.30 -6.65 -9.24
C VAL A 104 -6.70 -7.18 -9.60
N THR A 105 -7.76 -6.40 -9.37
CA THR A 105 -9.13 -6.81 -9.74
C THR A 105 -9.38 -6.84 -11.24
N PHE A 106 -8.58 -6.12 -12.03
CA PHE A 106 -8.68 -6.15 -13.49
C PHE A 106 -8.20 -7.50 -14.04
N LYS A 107 -9.14 -8.41 -14.27
CA LYS A 107 -8.87 -9.72 -14.90
C LYS A 107 -8.65 -9.53 -16.41
N LEU A 108 -7.45 -9.14 -16.79
CA LEU A 108 -7.01 -9.09 -18.18
C LEU A 108 -6.34 -10.43 -18.52
N ASN A 109 -7.15 -11.49 -18.60
CA ASN A 109 -6.66 -12.85 -18.84
C ASN A 109 -5.86 -12.94 -20.14
N ASN A 110 -4.73 -13.61 -20.10
CA ASN A 110 -3.84 -13.90 -21.24
C ASN A 110 -3.28 -12.67 -21.98
N ILE A 111 -3.43 -11.45 -21.44
CA ILE A 111 -2.85 -10.24 -22.03
C ILE A 111 -1.42 -9.99 -21.52
N GLY A 112 -1.06 -10.55 -20.38
CA GLY A 112 0.27 -10.40 -19.78
C GLY A 112 1.42 -10.60 -20.77
N PRO A 113 1.49 -11.72 -21.53
CA PRO A 113 2.56 -11.98 -22.49
C PRO A 113 2.72 -10.88 -23.57
N TYR A 114 1.62 -10.28 -24.02
CA TYR A 114 1.69 -9.19 -25.02
C TYR A 114 2.34 -7.93 -24.46
N PHE A 115 2.03 -7.57 -23.20
CA PHE A 115 2.69 -6.45 -22.53
C PHE A 115 4.17 -6.74 -22.23
N ILE A 116 4.54 -7.98 -21.90
CA ILE A 116 5.94 -8.40 -21.73
C ILE A 116 6.70 -8.20 -23.03
N LEU A 117 6.18 -8.69 -24.17
CA LEU A 117 6.80 -8.53 -25.47
C LEU A 117 6.89 -7.06 -25.88
N LEU A 118 5.81 -6.30 -25.73
CA LEU A 118 5.76 -4.87 -26.04
C LEU A 118 6.77 -4.10 -25.20
N GLY A 119 6.81 -4.34 -23.90
CA GLY A 119 7.75 -3.69 -22.98
C GLY A 119 9.20 -4.02 -23.32
N THR A 120 9.49 -5.27 -23.69
CA THR A 120 10.83 -5.71 -24.14
C THR A 120 11.24 -4.96 -25.41
N LEU A 121 10.36 -4.93 -26.43
CA LEU A 121 10.62 -4.24 -27.69
C LEU A 121 10.87 -2.74 -27.47
N ILE A 122 10.01 -2.06 -26.68
CA ILE A 122 10.16 -0.65 -26.37
C ILE A 122 11.47 -0.38 -25.61
N SER A 123 11.84 -1.28 -24.66
CA SER A 123 13.11 -1.14 -23.92
C SER A 123 14.35 -1.24 -24.81
N ALA A 124 14.25 -1.95 -25.94
CA ALA A 124 15.35 -2.11 -26.91
C ALA A 124 15.45 -0.94 -27.92
N MET A 125 14.44 -0.05 -27.98
CA MET A 125 14.43 1.05 -28.95
C MET A 125 15.39 2.18 -28.55
N PRO A 126 16.15 2.79 -29.48
CA PRO A 126 17.06 3.89 -29.20
C PRO A 126 16.34 5.25 -29.14
N ILE A 127 15.15 5.30 -28.56
CA ILE A 127 14.31 6.49 -28.43
C ILE A 127 13.95 6.73 -26.96
N LYS A 128 13.55 7.95 -26.59
CA LYS A 128 13.17 8.26 -25.19
C LYS A 128 12.06 7.36 -24.61
N ALA A 129 11.27 6.73 -25.47
CA ALA A 129 10.23 5.77 -25.04
C ALA A 129 10.82 4.54 -24.33
N HIS A 130 12.11 4.18 -24.52
CA HIS A 130 12.77 3.06 -23.83
C HIS A 130 12.66 3.18 -22.29
N LEU A 131 12.59 4.41 -21.76
CA LEU A 131 12.41 4.66 -20.32
C LEU A 131 11.13 4.06 -19.75
N TYR A 132 10.08 3.90 -20.57
CA TYR A 132 8.81 3.32 -20.16
C TYR A 132 8.70 1.81 -20.46
N GLY A 133 9.64 1.28 -21.25
CA GLY A 133 9.60 -0.12 -21.69
C GLY A 133 9.61 -1.10 -20.50
N LYS A 134 10.47 -0.87 -19.52
CA LYS A 134 10.52 -1.69 -18.30
C LYS A 134 9.22 -1.61 -17.47
N THR A 135 8.62 -0.44 -17.39
CA THR A 135 7.33 -0.27 -16.69
C THR A 135 6.24 -1.11 -17.38
N ILE A 136 6.16 -1.05 -18.71
CA ILE A 136 5.23 -1.85 -19.52
C ILE A 136 5.52 -3.34 -19.36
N PHE A 137 6.79 -3.73 -19.39
CA PHE A 137 7.23 -5.11 -19.17
C PHE A 137 6.75 -5.64 -17.80
N TYR A 138 7.02 -4.93 -16.72
CA TYR A 138 6.64 -5.37 -15.38
C TYR A 138 5.13 -5.34 -15.15
N PHE A 139 4.40 -4.43 -15.79
CA PHE A 139 2.93 -4.48 -15.82
C PHE A 139 2.44 -5.79 -16.45
N GLY A 140 2.97 -6.16 -17.61
CA GLY A 140 2.67 -7.44 -18.25
C GLY A 140 3.09 -8.64 -17.40
N PHE A 141 4.23 -8.55 -16.72
CA PHE A 141 4.75 -9.60 -15.86
C PHE A 141 3.84 -9.82 -14.62
N ILE A 142 3.25 -8.75 -14.06
CA ILE A 142 2.23 -8.86 -13.00
C ILE A 142 1.02 -9.65 -13.52
N LEU A 143 0.46 -9.26 -14.67
CA LEU A 143 -0.70 -9.92 -15.26
C LEU A 143 -0.41 -11.39 -15.57
N PHE A 144 0.74 -11.68 -16.16
CA PHE A 144 1.17 -13.05 -16.44
C PHE A 144 1.33 -13.89 -15.17
N SER A 145 1.91 -13.30 -14.13
CA SER A 145 2.05 -13.98 -12.83
C SER A 145 0.70 -14.26 -12.18
N LEU A 146 -0.29 -13.36 -12.34
CA LEU A 146 -1.67 -13.59 -11.88
C LEU A 146 -2.30 -14.79 -12.60
N ASP A 147 -2.12 -14.91 -13.93
CA ASP A 147 -2.61 -16.06 -14.69
C ASP A 147 -1.96 -17.36 -14.18
N LEU A 148 -0.63 -17.38 -13.96
CA LEU A 148 0.07 -18.53 -13.41
C LEU A 148 -0.43 -18.94 -12.02
N ILE A 149 -0.67 -17.97 -11.13
CA ILE A 149 -1.20 -18.25 -9.79
C ILE A 149 -2.61 -18.83 -9.90
N ASN A 150 -3.46 -18.26 -10.77
CA ASN A 150 -4.80 -18.78 -11.00
C ASN A 150 -4.78 -20.24 -11.44
N ASP A 151 -3.91 -20.60 -12.38
CA ASP A 151 -3.77 -21.98 -12.87
C ASP A 151 -3.29 -22.94 -11.77
N VAL A 152 -2.30 -22.53 -10.98
CA VAL A 152 -1.77 -23.34 -9.89
C VAL A 152 -2.82 -23.54 -8.79
N LEU A 153 -3.49 -22.48 -8.35
CA LEU A 153 -4.52 -22.56 -7.31
C LEU A 153 -5.75 -23.35 -7.79
N TYR A 154 -6.14 -23.23 -9.05
CA TYR A 154 -7.20 -24.03 -9.62
C TYR A 154 -6.91 -25.54 -9.51
N ASN A 155 -5.69 -25.94 -9.85
CA ASN A 155 -5.26 -27.34 -9.73
C ASN A 155 -5.16 -27.83 -8.27
N MET A 156 -5.05 -26.93 -7.30
CA MET A 156 -4.97 -27.28 -5.88
C MET A 156 -6.33 -27.42 -5.18
N ARG A 157 -7.42 -26.99 -5.81
CA ARG A 157 -8.77 -27.11 -5.24
C ARG A 157 -9.18 -28.54 -4.90
N GLY A 158 -8.52 -29.53 -5.49
CA GLY A 158 -8.72 -30.96 -5.18
C GLY A 158 -7.91 -31.46 -3.99
N ASN A 159 -7.05 -30.65 -3.37
CA ASN A 159 -6.22 -31.07 -2.24
C ASN A 159 -6.87 -30.65 -0.91
N GLU A 160 -7.52 -31.60 -0.24
CA GLU A 160 -8.28 -31.36 1.02
C GLU A 160 -7.41 -30.75 2.11
N ASN A 161 -6.15 -31.18 2.26
CA ASN A 161 -5.25 -30.63 3.28
C ASN A 161 -4.92 -29.16 3.01
N PHE A 162 -4.67 -28.81 1.74
CA PHE A 162 -4.38 -27.43 1.35
C PHE A 162 -5.60 -26.52 1.62
N ILE A 163 -6.78 -26.95 1.19
CA ILE A 163 -8.03 -26.22 1.43
C ILE A 163 -8.25 -26.06 2.93
N TYR A 164 -8.14 -27.14 3.72
CA TYR A 164 -8.31 -27.07 5.18
C TYR A 164 -7.41 -26.02 5.83
N TRP A 165 -6.11 -25.98 5.49
CA TRP A 165 -5.18 -25.02 6.09
C TRP A 165 -5.46 -23.56 5.71
N ILE A 166 -5.97 -23.31 4.51
CA ILE A 166 -6.26 -21.95 4.06
C ILE A 166 -7.63 -21.48 4.55
N THR A 167 -8.64 -22.35 4.48
CA THR A 167 -10.03 -22.01 4.88
C THR A 167 -10.34 -22.24 6.36
N TYR A 168 -9.32 -22.62 7.16
CA TYR A 168 -9.49 -22.72 8.60
C TYR A 168 -9.93 -21.38 9.18
N ASP A 169 -11.11 -21.37 9.83
CA ASP A 169 -11.70 -20.16 10.42
C ASP A 169 -10.80 -19.62 11.54
N LYS A 170 -10.20 -18.48 11.28
CA LYS A 170 -9.28 -17.80 12.19
C LYS A 170 -10.02 -16.69 12.93
N PRO A 171 -9.79 -16.50 14.24
CA PRO A 171 -10.33 -15.36 14.96
C PRO A 171 -9.98 -14.04 14.27
N LEU A 172 -10.91 -13.08 14.29
CA LEU A 172 -10.76 -11.75 13.67
C LEU A 172 -9.40 -11.10 13.97
N ILE A 173 -9.00 -11.14 15.25
CA ILE A 173 -7.73 -10.55 15.70
C ILE A 173 -6.53 -11.24 15.06
N MET A 174 -6.60 -12.57 14.85
CA MET A 174 -5.51 -13.30 14.20
C MET A 174 -5.36 -12.88 12.73
N ASN A 175 -6.45 -12.69 12.01
CA ASN A 175 -6.43 -12.18 10.63
C ASN A 175 -5.83 -10.77 10.56
N ILE A 176 -6.18 -9.87 11.49
CA ILE A 176 -5.57 -8.54 11.60
C ILE A 176 -4.06 -8.64 11.85
N LEU A 177 -3.63 -9.51 12.78
CA LEU A 177 -2.21 -9.71 13.08
C LEU A 177 -1.45 -10.30 11.89
N ILE A 178 -2.04 -11.23 11.15
CA ILE A 178 -1.45 -11.77 9.92
C ILE A 178 -1.18 -10.66 8.91
N GLY A 179 -2.15 -9.79 8.64
CA GLY A 179 -1.99 -8.66 7.73
C GLY A 179 -0.90 -7.68 8.19
N MET A 180 -0.91 -7.34 9.48
CA MET A 180 0.08 -6.46 10.10
C MET A 180 1.49 -7.04 9.99
N ILE A 181 1.70 -8.28 10.44
CA ILE A 181 3.02 -8.93 10.45
C ILE A 181 3.52 -9.16 9.01
N ALA A 182 2.68 -9.65 8.12
CA ALA A 182 3.04 -9.84 6.72
C ALA A 182 3.53 -8.52 6.10
N THR A 183 2.81 -7.41 6.35
CA THR A 183 3.20 -6.09 5.84
C THR A 183 4.50 -5.57 6.45
N ILE A 184 4.73 -5.80 7.75
CA ILE A 184 5.99 -5.42 8.41
C ILE A 184 7.17 -6.19 7.80
N LEU A 185 7.01 -7.49 7.56
CA LEU A 185 8.07 -8.34 6.99
C LEU A 185 8.35 -8.00 5.53
N VAL A 186 7.32 -7.84 4.72
CA VAL A 186 7.43 -7.51 3.28
C VAL A 186 7.74 -6.02 3.06
N GLN A 187 7.45 -5.16 4.05
CA GLN A 187 7.54 -3.69 3.99
C GLN A 187 6.72 -3.05 2.85
N SER A 188 5.65 -3.72 2.46
CA SER A 188 4.76 -3.26 1.38
C SER A 188 3.34 -3.78 1.59
N SER A 189 2.44 -2.90 2.01
CA SER A 189 1.01 -3.23 2.10
C SER A 189 0.37 -3.44 0.73
N SER A 190 0.89 -2.77 -0.30
CA SER A 190 0.40 -2.97 -1.67
C SER A 190 0.60 -4.41 -2.14
N LEU A 191 1.78 -5.00 -1.85
CA LEU A 191 2.06 -6.41 -2.17
C LEU A 191 1.11 -7.34 -1.41
N VAL A 192 0.96 -7.14 -0.09
CA VAL A 192 0.10 -8.00 0.74
C VAL A 192 -1.36 -7.82 0.34
N SER A 193 -1.86 -6.59 0.16
CA SER A 193 -3.25 -6.33 -0.27
C SER A 193 -3.54 -6.95 -1.64
N GLY A 194 -2.61 -6.85 -2.60
CA GLY A 194 -2.75 -7.49 -3.91
C GLY A 194 -2.88 -9.01 -3.80
N LEU A 195 -2.07 -9.64 -2.94
CA LEU A 195 -2.17 -11.07 -2.67
C LEU A 195 -3.51 -11.44 -2.02
N ILE A 196 -4.01 -10.66 -1.07
CA ILE A 196 -5.30 -10.91 -0.42
C ILE A 196 -6.45 -10.81 -1.42
N VAL A 197 -6.47 -9.79 -2.27
CA VAL A 197 -7.46 -9.66 -3.36
C VAL A 197 -7.44 -10.89 -4.26
N LEU A 198 -6.24 -11.37 -4.61
CA LEU A 198 -6.07 -12.57 -5.43
C LEU A 198 -6.60 -13.83 -4.73
N LEU A 199 -6.21 -14.09 -3.47
CA LEU A 199 -6.67 -15.25 -2.70
C LEU A 199 -8.20 -15.23 -2.53
N SER A 200 -8.77 -14.06 -2.26
CA SER A 200 -10.22 -13.88 -2.19
C SER A 200 -10.90 -14.17 -3.53
N SER A 201 -10.32 -13.76 -4.66
CA SER A 201 -10.87 -14.04 -5.99
C SER A 201 -10.92 -15.53 -6.32
N GLN A 202 -10.07 -16.33 -5.67
CA GLN A 202 -10.03 -17.78 -5.79
C GLN A 202 -10.95 -18.49 -4.77
N GLY A 203 -11.64 -17.73 -3.90
CA GLY A 203 -12.49 -18.31 -2.83
C GLY A 203 -11.68 -18.99 -1.72
N LEU A 204 -10.40 -18.65 -1.57
CA LEU A 204 -9.53 -19.18 -0.54
C LEU A 204 -9.57 -18.36 0.77
N LEU A 205 -10.04 -17.13 0.69
CA LEU A 205 -10.33 -16.27 1.84
C LEU A 205 -11.76 -15.78 1.72
N ASP A 206 -12.50 -15.82 2.81
CA ASP A 206 -13.81 -15.17 2.86
C ASP A 206 -13.66 -13.63 3.00
N ILE A 207 -14.79 -12.92 2.87
CA ILE A 207 -14.78 -11.46 2.91
C ILE A 207 -14.37 -10.92 4.29
N HIS A 208 -14.77 -11.58 5.39
CA HIS A 208 -14.43 -11.14 6.74
C HIS A 208 -12.95 -11.30 7.02
N GLU A 209 -12.35 -12.42 6.60
CA GLU A 209 -10.91 -12.66 6.66
C GLU A 209 -10.15 -11.64 5.80
N GLY A 210 -10.55 -11.47 4.53
CA GLY A 210 -9.92 -10.54 3.60
C GLY A 210 -9.93 -9.10 4.11
N VAL A 211 -11.06 -8.62 4.61
CA VAL A 211 -11.20 -7.28 5.20
C VAL A 211 -10.33 -7.14 6.44
N ALA A 212 -10.36 -8.12 7.35
CA ALA A 212 -9.56 -8.09 8.58
C ALA A 212 -8.06 -8.02 8.29
N ILE A 213 -7.56 -8.86 7.36
CA ILE A 213 -6.15 -8.87 6.96
C ILE A 213 -5.77 -7.52 6.36
N ILE A 214 -6.57 -6.95 5.45
CA ILE A 214 -6.30 -5.65 4.81
C ILE A 214 -6.25 -4.51 5.83
N VAL A 215 -7.17 -4.48 6.79
CA VAL A 215 -7.16 -3.47 7.85
C VAL A 215 -5.89 -3.60 8.70
N GLY A 216 -5.44 -4.83 8.98
CA GLY A 216 -4.14 -5.10 9.61
C GLY A 216 -2.94 -4.61 8.78
N CYS A 217 -2.97 -4.77 7.45
CA CYS A 217 -1.92 -4.29 6.55
C CYS A 217 -1.68 -2.78 6.68
N ASN A 218 -2.73 -1.99 6.85
CA ASN A 218 -2.60 -0.53 6.99
C ASN A 218 -1.78 -0.15 8.23
N LEU A 219 -1.98 -0.85 9.36
CA LEU A 219 -1.15 -0.62 10.55
C LEU A 219 0.30 -1.06 10.31
N GLY A 220 0.51 -2.21 9.67
CA GLY A 220 1.85 -2.70 9.33
C GLY A 220 2.66 -1.75 8.45
N THR A 221 2.00 -1.03 7.52
CA THR A 221 2.64 -0.05 6.63
C THR A 221 3.34 1.08 7.39
N THR A 222 2.85 1.44 8.56
CA THR A 222 3.40 2.55 9.34
C THR A 222 4.82 2.27 9.86
N SER A 223 5.22 1.00 9.93
CA SER A 223 6.55 0.59 10.36
C SER A 223 7.66 1.20 9.50
N THR A 224 7.44 1.35 8.18
CA THR A 224 8.45 1.91 7.27
C THR A 224 8.73 3.39 7.57
N ALA A 225 7.70 4.19 7.83
CA ALA A 225 7.87 5.59 8.23
C ALA A 225 8.53 5.71 9.60
N LEU A 226 8.16 4.86 10.57
CA LEU A 226 8.77 4.84 11.91
C LEU A 226 10.26 4.48 11.83
N ILE A 227 10.62 3.45 11.07
CA ILE A 227 12.02 3.05 10.88
C ILE A 227 12.82 4.18 10.21
N SER A 228 12.28 4.79 9.14
CA SER A 228 12.93 5.89 8.42
C SER A 228 13.20 7.09 9.36
N ALA A 229 12.31 7.37 10.29
CA ALA A 229 12.39 8.52 11.17
C ALA A 229 13.36 8.36 12.37
N ILE A 230 13.90 7.16 12.64
CA ILE A 230 14.67 6.88 13.88
C ILE A 230 15.80 7.88 14.12
N ARG A 231 16.54 8.26 13.07
CA ARG A 231 17.70 9.17 13.15
C ARG A 231 17.39 10.60 12.71
N MET A 232 16.13 10.93 12.47
CA MET A 232 15.68 12.24 12.01
C MET A 232 15.30 13.16 13.18
N ASN A 233 15.02 14.43 12.87
CA ASN A 233 14.60 15.43 13.85
C ASN A 233 13.25 15.10 14.50
N GLN A 234 12.88 15.86 15.54
CA GLN A 234 11.66 15.60 16.32
C GLN A 234 10.37 15.76 15.49
N PHE A 235 10.32 16.69 14.52
CA PHE A 235 9.14 16.90 13.70
C PHE A 235 8.91 15.72 12.73
N ALA A 236 10.00 15.20 12.15
CA ALA A 236 9.96 14.01 11.31
C ALA A 236 9.51 12.77 12.10
N LYS A 237 10.06 12.55 13.30
CA LYS A 237 9.62 11.47 14.21
C LYS A 237 8.14 11.58 14.54
N ARG A 238 7.67 12.78 14.87
CA ARG A 238 6.25 13.02 15.17
C ARG A 238 5.35 12.81 13.98
N SER A 239 5.80 13.12 12.74
CA SER A 239 5.07 12.79 11.53
C SER A 239 4.87 11.28 11.37
N ALA A 240 5.92 10.48 11.59
CA ALA A 240 5.85 9.03 11.54
C ALA A 240 4.93 8.46 12.64
N ILE A 241 5.02 8.98 13.87
CA ILE A 241 4.15 8.59 14.99
C ILE A 241 2.69 8.97 14.69
N ALA A 242 2.43 10.14 14.11
CA ALA A 242 1.08 10.55 13.73
C ALA A 242 0.48 9.61 12.68
N ASN A 243 1.27 9.18 11.69
CA ASN A 243 0.84 8.18 10.71
C ASN A 243 0.47 6.85 11.38
N PHE A 244 1.28 6.40 12.33
CA PHE A 244 0.95 5.23 13.15
C PHE A 244 -0.36 5.42 13.91
N LEU A 245 -0.54 6.55 14.59
CA LEU A 245 -1.74 6.85 15.35
C LEU A 245 -3.01 6.88 14.48
N PHE A 246 -2.95 7.46 13.27
CA PHE A 246 -4.07 7.45 12.33
C PHE A 246 -4.53 6.03 12.02
N ASN A 247 -3.58 5.14 11.72
CA ASN A 247 -3.89 3.76 11.38
C ASN A 247 -4.30 2.94 12.61
N ALA A 248 -3.66 3.14 13.76
CA ALA A 248 -4.00 2.44 15.01
C ALA A 248 -5.40 2.82 15.53
N VAL A 249 -5.72 4.12 15.57
CA VAL A 249 -7.04 4.58 15.99
C VAL A 249 -8.09 4.20 14.95
N GLY A 250 -7.77 4.31 13.65
CA GLY A 250 -8.63 3.82 12.58
C GLY A 250 -8.94 2.33 12.76
N LEU A 251 -7.93 1.50 12.97
CA LEU A 251 -8.09 0.07 13.25
C LEU A 251 -9.01 -0.17 14.46
N LEU A 252 -8.75 0.48 15.61
CA LEU A 252 -9.54 0.30 16.83
C LEU A 252 -11.03 0.66 16.62
N ILE A 253 -11.31 1.72 15.85
CA ILE A 253 -12.69 2.10 15.51
C ILE A 253 -13.32 1.07 14.58
N PHE A 254 -12.56 0.54 13.63
CA PHE A 254 -13.09 -0.37 12.61
C PHE A 254 -13.21 -1.83 13.07
N ILE A 255 -12.47 -2.29 14.09
CA ILE A 255 -12.61 -3.66 14.60
C ILE A 255 -14.08 -4.07 14.80
N PRO A 256 -14.91 -3.33 15.55
CA PRO A 256 -16.32 -3.69 15.73
C PRO A 256 -17.17 -3.47 14.47
N LEU A 257 -16.68 -2.69 13.48
CA LEU A 257 -17.38 -2.35 12.24
C LEU A 257 -17.04 -3.30 11.08
N ILE A 258 -16.04 -4.18 11.22
CA ILE A 258 -15.62 -5.10 10.14
C ILE A 258 -16.79 -5.94 9.63
N PRO A 259 -17.66 -6.56 10.48
CA PRO A 259 -18.80 -7.32 9.99
C PRO A 259 -19.76 -6.46 9.16
N SER A 260 -20.07 -5.25 9.61
CA SER A 260 -20.94 -4.32 8.88
C SER A 260 -20.31 -3.87 7.56
N LEU A 261 -19.00 -3.60 7.54
CA LEU A 261 -18.26 -3.26 6.33
C LEU A 261 -18.28 -4.42 5.33
N ALA A 262 -18.07 -5.66 5.78
CA ALA A 262 -18.15 -6.84 4.94
C ALA A 262 -19.55 -6.97 4.31
N GLN A 263 -20.62 -6.78 5.09
CA GLN A 263 -21.98 -6.82 4.57
C GLN A 263 -22.27 -5.72 3.54
N ILE A 264 -21.78 -4.50 3.78
CA ILE A 264 -21.93 -3.38 2.83
C ILE A 264 -21.28 -3.73 1.49
N VAL A 265 -20.04 -4.21 1.50
CA VAL A 265 -19.32 -4.48 0.25
C VAL A 265 -19.86 -5.71 -0.50
N GLN A 266 -20.40 -6.70 0.22
CA GLN A 266 -21.13 -7.83 -0.38
C GLN A 266 -22.37 -7.38 -1.17
N ASN A 267 -23.04 -6.34 -0.69
CA ASN A 267 -24.21 -5.78 -1.38
C ASN A 267 -23.84 -4.92 -2.61
N LEU A 268 -22.59 -4.46 -2.71
CA LEU A 268 -22.11 -3.62 -3.82
C LEU A 268 -21.67 -4.43 -5.05
N ASP A 269 -21.01 -5.58 -4.85
CA ASP A 269 -20.55 -6.44 -5.95
C ASP A 269 -20.60 -7.91 -5.52
N GLN A 270 -20.85 -8.81 -6.47
CA GLN A 270 -20.88 -10.26 -6.20
C GLN A 270 -19.47 -10.87 -6.22
N ARG A 271 -18.48 -10.19 -6.78
CA ARG A 271 -17.13 -10.69 -6.95
C ARG A 271 -16.28 -10.33 -5.73
N MET A 272 -15.70 -11.33 -5.08
CA MET A 272 -14.95 -11.18 -3.83
C MET A 272 -13.77 -10.22 -3.96
N GLU A 273 -13.05 -10.26 -5.09
CA GLU A 273 -11.93 -9.35 -5.33
C GLU A 273 -12.34 -7.88 -5.29
N TYR A 274 -13.53 -7.54 -5.80
CA TYR A 274 -14.06 -6.17 -5.75
C TYR A 274 -14.54 -5.81 -4.36
N GLN A 275 -15.19 -6.74 -3.65
CA GLN A 275 -15.61 -6.53 -2.26
C GLN A 275 -14.42 -6.15 -1.37
N VAL A 276 -13.31 -6.89 -1.50
CA VAL A 276 -12.07 -6.63 -0.75
C VAL A 276 -11.44 -5.29 -1.15
N ALA A 277 -11.45 -4.94 -2.43
CA ALA A 277 -10.95 -3.64 -2.92
C ALA A 277 -11.82 -2.47 -2.42
N TYR A 278 -13.17 -2.60 -2.42
CA TYR A 278 -14.08 -1.63 -1.82
C TYR A 278 -13.85 -1.47 -0.32
N ALA A 279 -13.71 -2.58 0.42
CA ALA A 279 -13.45 -2.54 1.85
C ALA A 279 -12.15 -1.80 2.17
N HIS A 280 -11.08 -2.04 1.40
CA HIS A 280 -9.82 -1.33 1.52
C HIS A 280 -9.98 0.18 1.29
N LEU A 281 -10.73 0.55 0.23
CA LEU A 281 -11.00 1.96 -0.07
C LEU A 281 -11.83 2.62 1.05
N PHE A 282 -12.92 1.99 1.48
CA PHE A 282 -13.81 2.55 2.49
C PHE A 282 -13.13 2.73 3.84
N PHE A 283 -12.33 1.74 4.27
CA PHE A 283 -11.54 1.87 5.49
C PHE A 283 -10.60 3.07 5.45
N ASN A 284 -9.79 3.19 4.39
CA ASN A 284 -8.82 4.28 4.28
C ASN A 284 -9.49 5.64 4.09
N LEU A 285 -10.56 5.71 3.30
CA LEU A 285 -11.30 6.95 3.08
C LEU A 285 -12.00 7.41 4.35
N ALA A 286 -12.67 6.51 5.07
CA ALA A 286 -13.32 6.82 6.33
C ALA A 286 -12.32 7.28 7.39
N THR A 287 -11.16 6.60 7.50
CA THR A 287 -10.07 7.03 8.37
C THR A 287 -9.58 8.43 7.99
N ALA A 288 -9.37 8.70 6.71
CA ALA A 288 -8.95 10.02 6.25
C ALA A 288 -10.00 11.11 6.56
N LEU A 289 -11.27 10.85 6.27
CA LEU A 289 -12.37 11.78 6.55
C LEU A 289 -12.52 12.06 8.04
N LEU A 290 -12.27 11.06 8.89
CA LEU A 290 -12.27 11.23 10.34
C LEU A 290 -11.17 12.18 10.82
N PHE A 291 -9.96 12.09 10.27
CA PHE A 291 -8.81 12.84 10.79
C PHE A 291 -8.53 14.17 10.08
N ILE A 292 -8.87 14.33 8.79
CA ILE A 292 -8.62 15.58 8.03
C ILE A 292 -9.15 16.84 8.73
N PRO A 293 -10.37 16.87 9.29
CA PRO A 293 -10.87 18.06 9.98
C PRO A 293 -10.02 18.43 11.20
N PHE A 294 -9.45 17.45 11.86
CA PHE A 294 -8.73 17.61 13.13
C PHE A 294 -7.21 17.75 12.98
N ILE A 295 -6.66 17.74 11.76
CA ILE A 295 -5.21 17.83 11.51
C ILE A 295 -4.55 18.98 12.27
N ASN A 296 -5.14 20.20 12.24
CA ASN A 296 -4.56 21.37 12.92
C ASN A 296 -4.60 21.23 14.46
N ARG A 297 -5.61 20.56 15.00
CA ARG A 297 -5.70 20.31 16.45
C ARG A 297 -4.70 19.26 16.88
N LEU A 298 -4.58 18.20 16.10
CA LEU A 298 -3.65 17.11 16.33
C LEU A 298 -2.20 17.56 16.15
N SER A 299 -1.91 18.41 15.14
CA SER A 299 -0.57 18.94 14.95
C SER A 299 -0.12 19.76 16.16
N ARG A 300 -0.96 20.63 16.70
CA ARG A 300 -0.66 21.40 17.91
C ARG A 300 -0.43 20.53 19.14
N TRP A 301 -1.16 19.43 19.25
CA TRP A 301 -1.00 18.49 20.37
C TRP A 301 0.28 17.64 20.24
N LEU A 302 0.64 17.26 19.02
CA LEU A 302 1.84 16.48 18.72
C LEU A 302 3.08 17.35 18.48
N GLU A 303 2.96 18.67 18.35
CA GLU A 303 4.08 19.57 18.09
C GLU A 303 5.05 19.59 19.26
N PRO A 304 6.38 19.49 19.04
CA PRO A 304 7.36 19.55 20.10
C PRO A 304 7.26 20.87 20.88
N LYS A 305 7.15 20.79 22.20
CA LYS A 305 7.01 21.98 23.09
C LYS A 305 8.27 22.84 23.17
N ASN A 306 9.41 22.40 22.67
CA ASN A 306 10.68 23.13 22.66
C ASN A 306 10.96 23.71 21.26
N ASN A 307 10.35 24.85 20.98
CA ASN A 307 10.75 25.72 19.85
C ASN A 307 11.87 26.66 20.30
N LEU A 308 13.06 26.17 20.55
CA LEU A 308 14.27 26.99 20.42
C LEU A 308 14.83 26.69 19.02
N VAL A 309 14.33 27.37 18.01
CA VAL A 309 15.10 27.66 16.80
C VAL A 309 16.34 28.42 17.31
N PRO A 310 17.57 27.95 17.07
CA PRO A 310 18.72 28.81 17.24
C PRO A 310 18.54 29.94 16.25
N THR A 311 18.13 31.12 16.74
CA THR A 311 18.31 32.35 16.01
C THR A 311 19.80 32.44 15.72
N SER A 312 20.16 32.33 14.43
CA SER A 312 21.49 32.70 13.97
C SER A 312 21.78 34.10 14.52
N SER A 313 22.63 34.16 15.53
CA SER A 313 23.25 35.38 15.94
C SER A 313 24.20 35.87 14.83
N SER A 314 23.60 36.53 13.84
CA SER A 314 24.31 37.50 13.01
C SER A 314 24.18 38.83 13.71
N GLU A 315 25.13 39.11 14.62
CA GLU A 315 25.52 40.48 14.90
C GLU A 315 26.73 40.45 15.85
N GLN A 316 27.74 41.16 15.38
CA GLN A 316 28.95 41.69 16.05
C GLN A 316 30.25 40.93 15.73
N VAL A 317 31.12 41.42 14.90
CA VAL A 317 31.93 42.67 14.81
C VAL A 317 32.69 42.56 13.52
#